data_481f15937933e453f9858161f72136ea
#
_entry.id   481f15937933e453f9858161f72136ea
#
_cell.length_a   1.000
_cell.length_b   1.000
_cell.length_c   1.000
_cell.angle_alpha   90.00
_cell.angle_beta   90.00
_cell.angle_gamma   90.00
#
_symmetry.space_group_name_H-M   'P 1'
#
loop_
_entity.id
_entity.type
_entity.pdbx_description
1 polymer ?
#
loop_
_entity_poly.entity_id
_entity_poly.type
_entity_poly.pdbx_seq_one_letter_code
_entity_poly.pdbx_strand_id
1 'polypeptide(L)'
;MDALGASVRGAAIPRGNEARGAAVLPGTAAPGSGPALPPLSIRQLAGQRVIYSYGGLTPPASLLRRIRRGQAAGVVFFGGNIRSKPQLRRVVAELQQAAMSRYNPVREPLLLMTDQEGGIVRRLSGAPGLSEQQIGESADPAAVARQAGAGAGRNLRGVGINVNLAPVLDVYRRAGNFIDEFGRSYGRNAVAVASLGADFITAQQDTGVAATSKHFPGLGAARKSQDTDLRPVTLNLSRATIQSVDELPYTAAIAAGVRLVMVSWAAYPGLGSGRPAGLSAAIVQGELRQRLEFTGVTITDALGAGALEHYGTIARRGVLAASAGMDLLLCASQHAGEGIRALDGLAGGLRDGALSKGDFLASVQRVVALRTAETW
;
A
#
# COMPACT_ATOMS: atom_id res chain seq x y z
N MET A 1 23.63 -67.00 -32.18
CA MET A 1 23.07 -66.96 -33.53
C MET A 1 22.33 -65.66 -33.64
N ASP A 2 23.05 -64.74 -34.15
CA ASP A 2 22.85 -63.79 -35.25
C ASP A 2 21.72 -62.80 -35.05
N ALA A 3 22.02 -61.57 -34.74
CA ALA A 3 22.56 -60.50 -35.59
C ALA A 3 21.53 -59.94 -36.60
N LEU A 4 21.34 -58.64 -36.54
CA LEU A 4 21.09 -57.61 -37.55
C LEU A 4 20.25 -56.48 -36.93
N GLY A 5 20.66 -55.29 -36.61
CA GLY A 5 21.43 -54.36 -37.48
C GLY A 5 20.49 -53.53 -38.37
N ALA A 6 19.91 -52.43 -37.85
CA ALA A 6 19.33 -51.40 -38.71
C ALA A 6 19.56 -49.97 -38.15
N SER A 7 20.53 -49.33 -38.82
CA SER A 7 20.83 -47.91 -38.75
C SER A 7 19.65 -47.08 -39.27
N VAL A 8 19.19 -46.09 -38.54
CA VAL A 8 18.34 -45.02 -39.08
C VAL A 8 19.06 -43.69 -38.96
N ARG A 9 19.28 -43.09 -40.10
CA ARG A 9 19.97 -41.82 -40.35
C ARG A 9 19.22 -40.66 -39.75
N GLY A 10 19.98 -39.71 -39.24
CA GLY A 10 19.50 -38.45 -38.71
C GLY A 10 18.74 -37.60 -39.74
N ALA A 11 17.68 -36.98 -39.28
CA ALA A 11 17.01 -35.87 -39.94
C ALA A 11 17.41 -34.56 -39.23
N ALA A 12 18.00 -33.66 -39.99
CA ALA A 12 18.42 -32.34 -39.54
C ALA A 12 17.22 -31.46 -39.25
N ILE A 13 17.22 -30.81 -38.08
CA ILE A 13 16.26 -29.76 -37.70
C ILE A 13 16.75 -28.42 -38.26
N PRO A 14 15.93 -27.63 -38.97
CA PRO A 14 16.35 -26.32 -39.46
C PRO A 14 16.39 -25.33 -38.30
N ARG A 15 17.48 -24.60 -38.16
CA ARG A 15 17.64 -23.43 -37.30
C ARG A 15 16.87 -22.27 -37.93
N GLY A 16 15.68 -21.96 -37.38
CA GLY A 16 14.97 -20.73 -37.63
C GLY A 16 15.34 -19.70 -36.56
N ASN A 17 16.13 -18.72 -36.95
CA ASN A 17 16.51 -17.58 -36.16
C ASN A 17 15.46 -16.47 -36.41
N GLU A 18 14.57 -16.20 -35.46
CA GLU A 18 13.84 -14.94 -35.40
C GLU A 18 13.74 -14.51 -33.93
N ALA A 19 14.65 -13.61 -33.55
CA ALA A 19 14.60 -12.87 -32.32
C ALA A 19 13.40 -11.92 -32.40
N ARG A 20 12.28 -12.28 -31.74
CA ARG A 20 11.24 -11.33 -31.41
C ARG A 20 11.75 -10.48 -30.24
N GLY A 21 11.84 -9.16 -30.50
CA GLY A 21 12.31 -8.18 -29.56
C GLY A 21 11.58 -8.28 -28.22
N ALA A 22 12.33 -8.56 -27.17
CA ALA A 22 11.89 -8.37 -25.80
C ALA A 22 11.60 -6.86 -25.60
N ALA A 23 10.36 -6.52 -25.31
CA ALA A 23 10.02 -5.18 -24.87
C ALA A 23 10.83 -4.90 -23.60
N VAL A 24 11.74 -3.94 -23.69
CA VAL A 24 12.50 -3.42 -22.55
C VAL A 24 11.49 -2.75 -21.62
N LEU A 25 11.17 -3.38 -20.50
CA LEU A 25 10.46 -2.75 -19.42
C LEU A 25 11.31 -1.56 -18.93
N PRO A 26 10.71 -0.39 -18.63
CA PRO A 26 11.48 0.74 -18.15
C PRO A 26 12.20 0.33 -16.87
N GLY A 27 13.52 0.51 -16.88
CA GLY A 27 14.45 0.03 -15.87
C GLY A 27 14.08 0.44 -14.47
N THR A 28 14.26 -0.47 -13.52
CA THR A 28 14.31 -0.21 -12.09
C THR A 28 15.34 0.89 -11.82
N ALA A 29 14.87 2.07 -11.43
CA ALA A 29 15.74 3.17 -11.05
C ALA A 29 16.60 2.75 -9.84
N ALA A 30 17.91 2.96 -9.94
CA ALA A 30 18.84 2.71 -8.84
C ALA A 30 18.43 3.49 -7.56
N PRO A 31 18.73 2.98 -6.35
CA PRO A 31 18.47 3.71 -5.10
C PRO A 31 19.19 5.07 -5.15
N GLY A 32 18.44 6.17 -5.22
CA GLY A 32 18.97 7.53 -5.28
C GLY A 32 18.64 8.35 -6.54
N SER A 33 18.00 7.76 -7.57
CA SER A 33 17.67 8.45 -8.83
C SER A 33 16.25 9.05 -8.89
N GLY A 34 15.62 9.31 -7.75
CA GLY A 34 14.35 10.04 -7.70
C GLY A 34 14.50 11.49 -8.18
N PRO A 35 13.41 12.17 -8.57
CA PRO A 35 13.47 13.57 -8.99
C PRO A 35 14.12 14.43 -7.90
N ALA A 36 14.96 15.38 -8.31
CA ALA A 36 15.59 16.31 -7.38
C ALA A 36 14.49 17.10 -6.65
N LEU A 37 14.47 17.03 -5.33
CA LEU A 37 13.51 17.78 -4.53
C LEU A 37 13.84 19.28 -4.56
N PRO A 38 12.86 20.17 -4.68
CA PRO A 38 13.07 21.59 -4.48
C PRO A 38 13.50 21.85 -3.02
N PRO A 39 14.09 23.02 -2.71
CA PRO A 39 14.37 23.39 -1.33
C PRO A 39 13.09 23.35 -0.48
N LEU A 40 13.05 22.49 0.54
CA LEU A 40 11.91 22.28 1.44
C LEU A 40 12.29 22.62 2.87
N SER A 41 11.40 23.35 3.57
CA SER A 41 11.49 23.49 5.01
C SER A 41 11.26 22.15 5.71
N ILE A 42 11.71 22.01 6.96
CA ILE A 42 11.48 20.80 7.78
C ILE A 42 9.99 20.43 7.83
N ARG A 43 9.08 21.40 7.95
CA ARG A 43 7.64 21.14 7.98
C ARG A 43 7.10 20.68 6.62
N GLN A 44 7.66 21.14 5.53
CA GLN A 44 7.31 20.68 4.19
C GLN A 44 7.82 19.26 3.95
N LEU A 45 9.06 18.97 4.34
CA LEU A 45 9.60 17.59 4.32
C LEU A 45 8.70 16.64 5.13
N ALA A 46 8.37 17.00 6.37
CA ALA A 46 7.48 16.20 7.22
C ALA A 46 6.09 16.02 6.57
N GLY A 47 5.55 17.07 5.95
CA GLY A 47 4.25 17.04 5.30
C GLY A 47 4.18 16.08 4.11
N GLN A 48 5.30 15.87 3.39
CA GLN A 48 5.35 14.90 2.29
C GLN A 48 5.20 13.45 2.75
N ARG A 49 5.10 13.20 4.05
CA ARG A 49 4.97 11.85 4.64
C ARG A 49 3.66 11.65 5.41
N VAL A 50 2.71 12.61 5.33
CA VAL A 50 1.46 12.54 6.08
C VAL A 50 0.26 12.45 5.14
N ILE A 51 -0.53 11.39 5.31
CA ILE A 51 -1.86 11.22 4.73
C ILE A 51 -2.88 11.68 5.76
N TYR A 52 -3.67 12.69 5.42
CA TYR A 52 -4.69 13.26 6.30
C TYR A 52 -6.04 12.60 6.09
N SER A 53 -6.92 12.72 7.10
CA SER A 53 -8.36 12.49 6.96
C SER A 53 -9.14 13.65 7.58
N TYR A 54 -10.43 13.71 7.25
CA TYR A 54 -11.36 14.68 7.83
C TYR A 54 -12.79 14.11 7.86
N GLY A 55 -13.63 14.63 8.73
CA GLY A 55 -15.05 14.27 8.82
C GLY A 55 -15.93 15.13 7.92
N GLY A 56 -17.03 14.54 7.44
CA GLY A 56 -18.02 15.24 6.63
C GLY A 56 -17.67 15.38 5.15
N LEU A 57 -18.51 16.10 4.42
CA LEU A 57 -18.47 16.15 2.94
C LEU A 57 -17.52 17.21 2.36
N THR A 58 -17.01 18.12 3.21
CA THR A 58 -16.19 19.26 2.79
C THR A 58 -14.89 19.30 3.58
N PRO A 59 -13.72 19.38 2.93
CA PRO A 59 -12.46 19.48 3.63
C PRO A 59 -12.39 20.79 4.44
N PRO A 60 -11.93 20.74 5.70
CA PRO A 60 -11.84 21.94 6.52
C PRO A 60 -10.78 22.91 6.00
N ALA A 61 -11.01 24.19 6.15
CA ALA A 61 -10.09 25.27 5.70
C ALA A 61 -8.67 25.11 6.28
N SER A 62 -8.54 24.53 7.48
CA SER A 62 -7.24 24.22 8.10
C SER A 62 -6.44 23.20 7.30
N LEU A 63 -7.08 22.15 6.75
CA LEU A 63 -6.45 21.16 5.90
C LEU A 63 -6.04 21.78 4.55
N LEU A 64 -6.93 22.51 3.91
CA LEU A 64 -6.63 23.21 2.64
C LEU A 64 -5.43 24.17 2.78
N ARG A 65 -5.34 24.90 3.92
CA ARG A 65 -4.16 25.74 4.18
C ARG A 65 -2.85 24.93 4.30
N ARG A 66 -2.88 23.73 4.90
CA ARG A 66 -1.72 22.84 5.01
C ARG A 66 -1.29 22.34 3.63
N ILE A 67 -2.24 21.90 2.83
CA ILE A 67 -1.99 21.43 1.46
C ILE A 67 -1.35 22.56 0.63
N ARG A 68 -1.92 23.77 0.65
CA ARG A 68 -1.38 24.93 -0.07
C ARG A 68 0.05 25.29 0.32
N ARG A 69 0.49 24.92 1.52
CA ARG A 69 1.86 25.14 2.02
C ARG A 69 2.81 23.95 1.79
N GLY A 70 2.40 22.92 1.06
CA GLY A 70 3.19 21.71 0.84
C GLY A 70 3.36 20.84 2.10
N GLN A 71 2.39 20.88 3.01
CA GLN A 71 2.44 20.17 4.30
C GLN A 71 1.48 18.97 4.33
N ALA A 72 1.26 18.32 3.19
CA ALA A 72 0.48 17.10 3.05
C ALA A 72 0.97 16.28 1.86
N ALA A 73 1.07 14.96 2.01
CA ALA A 73 1.30 14.01 0.93
C ALA A 73 -0.01 13.62 0.26
N GLY A 74 -1.09 13.50 1.03
CA GLY A 74 -2.37 13.05 0.53
C GLY A 74 -3.50 13.11 1.53
N VAL A 75 -4.65 12.57 1.10
CA VAL A 75 -5.89 12.49 1.89
C VAL A 75 -6.54 11.13 1.67
N VAL A 76 -6.98 10.48 2.76
CA VAL A 76 -7.82 9.28 2.73
C VAL A 76 -9.28 9.66 2.92
N PHE A 77 -10.16 9.08 2.08
CA PHE A 77 -11.61 9.26 2.16
C PHE A 77 -12.29 8.04 2.76
N PHE A 78 -13.31 8.30 3.57
CA PHE A 78 -14.21 7.32 4.15
C PHE A 78 -15.63 7.50 3.59
N GLY A 79 -16.52 6.56 3.86
CA GLY A 79 -17.93 6.66 3.41
C GLY A 79 -18.61 7.96 3.80
N GLY A 80 -18.31 8.52 4.99
CA GLY A 80 -18.82 9.81 5.44
C GLY A 80 -18.37 11.03 4.63
N ASN A 81 -17.36 10.89 3.79
CA ASN A 81 -16.92 11.95 2.88
C ASN A 81 -17.62 11.90 1.51
N ILE A 82 -18.40 10.84 1.23
CA ILE A 82 -18.91 10.53 -0.10
C ILE A 82 -20.44 10.49 -0.08
N ARG A 83 -21.07 11.53 -0.63
CA ARG A 83 -22.51 11.56 -0.86
C ARG A 83 -22.87 11.15 -2.29
N SER A 84 -22.04 11.52 -3.25
CA SER A 84 -22.20 11.18 -4.66
C SER A 84 -20.89 11.37 -5.43
N LYS A 85 -20.75 10.71 -6.59
CA LYS A 85 -19.60 10.90 -7.48
C LYS A 85 -19.39 12.36 -7.90
N PRO A 86 -20.40 13.14 -8.31
CA PRO A 86 -20.22 14.56 -8.62
C PRO A 86 -19.75 15.40 -7.43
N GLN A 87 -20.25 15.12 -6.21
CA GLN A 87 -19.77 15.82 -5.00
C GLN A 87 -18.31 15.50 -4.73
N LEU A 88 -17.92 14.21 -4.80
CA LEU A 88 -16.54 13.80 -4.55
C LEU A 88 -15.57 14.38 -5.59
N ARG A 89 -15.94 14.42 -6.88
CA ARG A 89 -15.11 15.06 -7.92
C ARG A 89 -14.81 16.53 -7.60
N ARG A 90 -15.79 17.29 -7.10
CA ARG A 90 -15.57 18.69 -6.69
C ARG A 90 -14.56 18.80 -5.55
N VAL A 91 -14.69 17.94 -4.56
CA VAL A 91 -13.76 17.89 -3.41
C VAL A 91 -12.35 17.50 -3.86
N VAL A 92 -12.23 16.49 -4.71
CA VAL A 92 -10.96 16.07 -5.30
C VAL A 92 -10.31 17.22 -6.07
N ALA A 93 -11.06 17.91 -6.92
CA ALA A 93 -10.57 19.06 -7.67
C ALA A 93 -10.08 20.20 -6.74
N GLU A 94 -10.83 20.52 -5.68
CA GLU A 94 -10.44 21.51 -4.68
C GLU A 94 -9.13 21.16 -3.97
N LEU A 95 -8.97 19.89 -3.57
CA LEU A 95 -7.76 19.39 -2.90
C LEU A 95 -6.56 19.43 -3.85
N GLN A 96 -6.71 18.98 -5.10
CA GLN A 96 -5.64 19.01 -6.10
C GLN A 96 -5.28 20.44 -6.48
N GLN A 97 -6.25 21.33 -6.64
CA GLN A 97 -5.99 22.76 -6.87
C GLN A 97 -5.21 23.39 -5.72
N ALA A 98 -5.52 23.02 -4.47
CA ALA A 98 -4.77 23.46 -3.30
C ALA A 98 -3.31 22.97 -3.34
N ALA A 99 -3.06 21.75 -3.83
CA ALA A 99 -1.71 21.20 -3.99
C ALA A 99 -0.88 21.95 -5.04
N MET A 100 -1.53 22.50 -6.08
CA MET A 100 -0.86 23.30 -7.13
C MET A 100 -0.60 24.75 -6.73
N SER A 101 -0.82 25.11 -5.47
CA SER A 101 -0.59 26.47 -4.95
C SER A 101 0.86 26.93 -5.18
N ARG A 102 1.05 28.22 -5.49
CA ARG A 102 2.37 28.84 -5.59
C ARG A 102 3.20 28.77 -4.31
N TYR A 103 2.56 28.55 -3.17
CA TYR A 103 3.21 28.39 -1.86
C TYR A 103 3.60 26.94 -1.54
N ASN A 104 3.27 25.99 -2.43
CA ASN A 104 3.72 24.61 -2.34
C ASN A 104 4.90 24.38 -3.28
N PRO A 105 6.13 24.23 -2.76
CA PRO A 105 7.31 24.07 -3.63
C PRO A 105 7.28 22.77 -4.45
N VAL A 106 6.63 21.72 -3.94
CA VAL A 106 6.59 20.40 -4.61
C VAL A 106 5.67 20.42 -5.83
N ARG A 107 4.48 21.02 -5.73
CA ARG A 107 3.48 21.14 -6.81
C ARG A 107 3.16 19.82 -7.55
N GLU A 108 3.23 18.71 -6.84
CA GLU A 108 2.81 17.41 -7.36
C GLU A 108 1.39 17.09 -6.89
N PRO A 109 0.63 16.27 -7.64
CA PRO A 109 -0.69 15.82 -7.23
C PRO A 109 -0.65 15.15 -5.85
N LEU A 110 -1.72 15.31 -5.06
CA LEU A 110 -1.87 14.57 -3.81
C LEU A 110 -2.16 13.09 -4.08
N LEU A 111 -1.70 12.22 -3.19
CA LEU A 111 -2.21 10.86 -3.09
C LEU A 111 -3.60 10.90 -2.48
N LEU A 112 -4.63 10.68 -3.28
CA LEU A 112 -6.02 10.65 -2.84
C LEU A 112 -6.45 9.18 -2.80
N MET A 113 -6.83 8.69 -1.62
CA MET A 113 -7.00 7.26 -1.40
C MET A 113 -8.30 6.90 -0.68
N THR A 114 -8.71 5.66 -0.83
CA THR A 114 -9.84 5.06 -0.10
C THR A 114 -9.74 3.54 -0.11
N ASP A 115 -10.52 2.85 0.73
CA ASP A 115 -10.68 1.40 0.68
C ASP A 115 -11.76 1.04 -0.34
N GLN A 116 -11.34 0.42 -1.44
CA GLN A 116 -12.21 -0.09 -2.48
C GLN A 116 -11.86 -1.56 -2.75
N GLU A 117 -11.94 -2.40 -1.70
CA GLU A 117 -11.63 -3.83 -1.75
C GLU A 117 -12.70 -4.59 -2.54
N GLY A 118 -13.95 -4.29 -2.30
CA GLY A 118 -15.12 -4.97 -2.80
C GLY A 118 -16.04 -5.41 -1.66
N GLY A 119 -17.17 -6.06 -2.01
CA GLY A 119 -18.13 -6.51 -1.01
C GLY A 119 -18.58 -5.37 -0.09
N ILE A 120 -18.46 -5.59 1.23
CA ILE A 120 -18.83 -4.59 2.25
C ILE A 120 -17.73 -3.55 2.52
N VAL A 121 -16.48 -3.83 2.17
CA VAL A 121 -15.36 -2.86 2.28
C VAL A 121 -15.19 -2.11 0.97
N ARG A 122 -16.15 -1.22 0.72
CA ARG A 122 -16.26 -0.44 -0.50
C ARG A 122 -16.84 0.92 -0.19
N ARG A 123 -16.00 1.98 -0.25
CA ARG A 123 -16.43 3.34 0.16
C ARG A 123 -17.16 4.08 -0.96
N LEU A 124 -16.78 3.84 -2.23
CA LEU A 124 -17.43 4.42 -3.39
C LEU A 124 -18.37 3.40 -4.05
N SER A 125 -19.60 3.80 -4.33
CA SER A 125 -20.57 2.94 -5.05
C SER A 125 -20.05 2.55 -6.44
N GLY A 126 -20.30 1.30 -6.85
CA GLY A 126 -19.84 0.75 -8.12
C GLY A 126 -18.88 -0.42 -7.94
N ALA A 127 -17.99 -0.63 -8.89
CA ALA A 127 -17.05 -1.76 -8.86
C ALA A 127 -15.93 -1.57 -7.82
N PRO A 128 -15.37 -2.70 -7.30
CA PRO A 128 -15.84 -4.07 -7.51
C PRO A 128 -17.06 -4.38 -6.63
N GLY A 129 -17.96 -5.23 -7.13
CA GLY A 129 -19.16 -5.64 -6.38
C GLY A 129 -18.89 -6.82 -5.44
N LEU A 130 -18.12 -7.79 -5.91
CA LEU A 130 -17.76 -8.98 -5.15
C LEU A 130 -16.69 -8.67 -4.11
N SER A 131 -16.75 -9.36 -2.97
CA SER A 131 -15.67 -9.39 -2.00
C SER A 131 -14.50 -10.25 -2.51
N GLU A 132 -13.32 -10.10 -1.93
CA GLU A 132 -12.17 -10.92 -2.31
C GLU A 132 -12.41 -12.41 -2.05
N GLN A 133 -13.16 -12.77 -0.99
CA GLN A 133 -13.59 -14.16 -0.74
C GLN A 133 -14.46 -14.68 -1.87
N GLN A 134 -15.48 -13.93 -2.28
CA GLN A 134 -16.35 -14.32 -3.39
C GLN A 134 -15.59 -14.44 -4.71
N ILE A 135 -14.56 -13.63 -4.90
CA ILE A 135 -13.65 -13.76 -6.05
C ILE A 135 -12.87 -15.06 -5.96
N GLY A 136 -12.29 -15.38 -4.81
CA GLY A 136 -11.53 -16.62 -4.60
C GLY A 136 -12.36 -17.90 -4.75
N GLU A 137 -13.66 -17.83 -4.45
CA GLU A 137 -14.64 -18.93 -4.56
C GLU A 137 -15.36 -19.02 -5.92
N SER A 138 -15.09 -18.09 -6.85
CA SER A 138 -15.76 -18.05 -8.16
C SER A 138 -15.27 -19.18 -9.09
N ALA A 139 -16.03 -19.43 -10.17
CA ALA A 139 -15.68 -20.47 -11.14
C ALA A 139 -14.40 -20.18 -11.93
N ASP A 140 -14.07 -18.88 -12.15
CA ASP A 140 -12.81 -18.42 -12.76
C ASP A 140 -12.22 -17.29 -11.91
N PRO A 141 -11.56 -17.63 -10.78
CA PRO A 141 -11.07 -16.64 -9.84
C PRO A 141 -10.08 -15.64 -10.47
N ALA A 142 -9.23 -16.10 -11.39
CA ALA A 142 -8.22 -15.27 -12.03
C ALA A 142 -8.86 -14.20 -12.94
N ALA A 143 -9.81 -14.57 -13.78
CA ALA A 143 -10.53 -13.61 -14.63
C ALA A 143 -11.33 -12.62 -13.77
N VAL A 144 -11.99 -13.10 -12.71
CA VAL A 144 -12.81 -12.27 -11.82
C VAL A 144 -11.93 -11.32 -11.01
N ALA A 145 -10.73 -11.74 -10.55
CA ALA A 145 -9.76 -10.87 -9.86
C ALA A 145 -9.28 -9.73 -10.78
N ARG A 146 -8.92 -10.03 -12.02
CA ARG A 146 -8.58 -9.00 -13.04
C ARG A 146 -9.72 -8.04 -13.30
N GLN A 147 -10.94 -8.56 -13.44
CA GLN A 147 -12.14 -7.73 -13.64
C GLN A 147 -12.41 -6.82 -12.44
N ALA A 148 -12.23 -7.33 -11.23
CA ALA A 148 -12.40 -6.59 -9.98
C ALA A 148 -11.34 -5.46 -9.85
N GLY A 149 -10.08 -5.75 -10.09
CA GLY A 149 -9.00 -4.76 -10.07
C GLY A 149 -9.20 -3.65 -11.10
N ALA A 150 -9.45 -4.01 -12.36
CA ALA A 150 -9.74 -3.04 -13.41
C ALA A 150 -11.04 -2.24 -13.12
N GLY A 151 -12.04 -2.87 -12.53
CA GLY A 151 -13.28 -2.23 -12.12
C GLY A 151 -13.08 -1.23 -11.00
N ALA A 152 -12.32 -1.60 -9.94
CA ALA A 152 -11.93 -0.72 -8.85
C ALA A 152 -11.18 0.50 -9.37
N GLY A 153 -10.15 0.27 -10.19
CA GLY A 153 -9.33 1.34 -10.74
C GLY A 153 -10.14 2.32 -11.59
N ARG A 154 -10.93 1.85 -12.56
CA ARG A 154 -11.80 2.74 -13.36
C ARG A 154 -12.81 3.51 -12.52
N ASN A 155 -13.39 2.88 -11.49
CA ASN A 155 -14.36 3.51 -10.61
C ASN A 155 -13.72 4.67 -9.82
N LEU A 156 -12.53 4.45 -9.26
CA LEU A 156 -11.76 5.42 -8.48
C LEU A 156 -11.23 6.56 -9.36
N ARG A 157 -10.59 6.22 -10.49
CA ARG A 157 -10.11 7.21 -11.46
C ARG A 157 -11.24 8.13 -11.95
N GLY A 158 -12.44 7.57 -12.17
CA GLY A 158 -13.61 8.32 -12.60
C GLY A 158 -14.07 9.43 -11.64
N VAL A 159 -13.55 9.46 -10.41
CA VAL A 159 -13.77 10.54 -9.43
C VAL A 159 -12.48 11.26 -9.02
N GLY A 160 -11.35 10.87 -9.61
CA GLY A 160 -10.05 11.48 -9.37
C GLY A 160 -9.32 10.95 -8.13
N ILE A 161 -9.66 9.76 -7.64
CA ILE A 161 -8.88 9.02 -6.63
C ILE A 161 -7.80 8.23 -7.37
N ASN A 162 -6.55 8.31 -6.91
CA ASN A 162 -5.38 7.73 -7.57
C ASN A 162 -4.68 6.62 -6.78
N VAL A 163 -5.14 6.33 -5.56
CA VAL A 163 -4.63 5.21 -4.75
C VAL A 163 -5.82 4.41 -4.20
N ASN A 164 -5.76 3.10 -4.34
CA ASN A 164 -6.66 2.19 -3.66
C ASN A 164 -5.92 1.49 -2.51
N LEU A 165 -6.49 1.49 -1.31
CA LEU A 165 -5.99 0.70 -0.19
C LEU A 165 -6.49 -0.76 -0.31
N ALA A 166 -6.13 -1.41 -1.40
CA ALA A 166 -6.44 -2.80 -1.79
C ALA A 166 -5.41 -3.29 -2.83
N PRO A 167 -5.22 -4.63 -2.96
CA PRO A 167 -5.97 -5.73 -2.35
C PRO A 167 -5.49 -6.15 -0.96
N VAL A 168 -6.31 -6.97 -0.28
CA VAL A 168 -5.94 -7.65 0.96
C VAL A 168 -5.26 -8.98 0.62
N LEU A 169 -4.02 -9.15 1.06
CA LEU A 169 -3.21 -10.35 0.79
C LEU A 169 -3.08 -11.28 2.01
N ASP A 170 -3.88 -11.05 3.02
CA ASP A 170 -3.87 -11.85 4.24
C ASP A 170 -4.40 -13.26 3.94
N VAL A 171 -3.60 -14.30 4.24
CA VAL A 171 -3.98 -15.71 4.08
C VAL A 171 -4.66 -16.19 5.35
N TYR A 172 -5.99 -16.21 5.42
CA TYR A 172 -6.66 -16.56 6.66
C TYR A 172 -6.53 -18.04 7.02
N ARG A 173 -6.46 -18.34 8.35
CA ARG A 173 -6.24 -19.71 8.84
C ARG A 173 -7.52 -20.44 9.19
N ARG A 174 -8.54 -19.71 9.62
CA ARG A 174 -9.82 -20.26 10.08
C ARG A 174 -10.97 -19.43 9.54
N ALA A 175 -12.04 -20.09 9.11
CA ALA A 175 -13.28 -19.44 8.72
C ALA A 175 -13.82 -18.57 9.87
N GLY A 176 -14.34 -17.39 9.54
CA GLY A 176 -14.85 -16.43 10.51
C GLY A 176 -13.79 -15.79 11.40
N ASN A 177 -12.49 -15.83 11.01
CA ASN A 177 -11.47 -15.07 11.71
C ASN A 177 -11.58 -13.56 11.41
N PHE A 178 -10.71 -12.73 11.98
CA PHE A 178 -10.75 -11.26 11.82
C PHE A 178 -10.77 -10.79 10.36
N ILE A 179 -10.06 -11.45 9.46
CA ILE A 179 -10.02 -11.07 8.03
C ILE A 179 -11.19 -11.67 7.27
N ASP A 180 -11.45 -12.96 7.46
CA ASP A 180 -12.49 -13.72 6.74
C ASP A 180 -13.91 -13.27 7.10
N GLU A 181 -14.15 -12.85 8.35
CA GLU A 181 -15.46 -12.38 8.84
C GLU A 181 -16.10 -11.32 7.94
N PHE A 182 -15.29 -10.51 7.30
CA PHE A 182 -15.73 -9.46 6.38
C PHE A 182 -15.55 -9.82 4.90
N GLY A 183 -15.18 -11.07 4.60
CA GLY A 183 -14.91 -11.54 3.24
C GLY A 183 -13.72 -10.83 2.58
N ARG A 184 -12.73 -10.40 3.36
CA ARG A 184 -11.62 -9.55 2.93
C ARG A 184 -10.42 -10.31 2.39
N SER A 185 -10.44 -11.63 2.28
CA SER A 185 -9.32 -12.44 1.79
C SER A 185 -9.76 -13.33 0.66
N TYR A 186 -8.91 -13.52 -0.34
CA TYR A 186 -9.14 -14.47 -1.43
C TYR A 186 -9.20 -15.94 -0.96
N GLY A 187 -8.68 -16.27 0.23
CA GLY A 187 -8.77 -17.62 0.74
C GLY A 187 -7.67 -18.04 1.71
N ARG A 188 -7.57 -19.37 1.88
CA ARG A 188 -6.66 -20.04 2.83
C ARG A 188 -5.40 -20.62 2.16
N ASN A 189 -5.35 -20.59 0.83
CA ASN A 189 -4.22 -21.09 0.06
C ASN A 189 -3.34 -19.91 -0.35
N ALA A 190 -2.12 -19.86 0.20
CA ALA A 190 -1.17 -18.77 -0.04
C ALA A 190 -0.82 -18.57 -1.51
N VAL A 191 -0.75 -19.66 -2.30
CA VAL A 191 -0.46 -19.60 -3.75
C VAL A 191 -1.64 -18.97 -4.50
N ALA A 192 -2.87 -19.33 -4.14
CA ALA A 192 -4.07 -18.74 -4.74
C ALA A 192 -4.17 -17.24 -4.39
N VAL A 193 -3.99 -16.87 -3.10
CA VAL A 193 -3.97 -15.46 -2.68
C VAL A 193 -2.89 -14.66 -3.42
N ALA A 194 -1.69 -15.25 -3.59
CA ALA A 194 -0.59 -14.64 -4.33
C ALA A 194 -0.95 -14.35 -5.79
N SER A 195 -1.49 -15.35 -6.50
CA SER A 195 -1.88 -15.21 -7.91
C SER A 195 -3.02 -14.21 -8.10
N LEU A 196 -4.10 -14.32 -7.32
CA LEU A 196 -5.27 -13.46 -7.42
C LEU A 196 -4.96 -12.01 -7.03
N GLY A 197 -4.13 -11.83 -5.99
CA GLY A 197 -3.64 -10.50 -5.61
C GLY A 197 -2.82 -9.85 -6.71
N ALA A 198 -1.92 -10.59 -7.36
CA ALA A 198 -1.12 -10.10 -8.49
C ALA A 198 -1.99 -9.73 -9.71
N ASP A 199 -2.98 -10.56 -10.04
CA ASP A 199 -3.96 -10.28 -11.11
C ASP A 199 -4.77 -8.99 -10.83
N PHE A 200 -5.24 -8.81 -9.60
CA PHE A 200 -5.95 -7.60 -9.18
C PHE A 200 -5.05 -6.36 -9.27
N ILE A 201 -3.82 -6.44 -8.74
CA ILE A 201 -2.84 -5.33 -8.73
C ILE A 201 -2.53 -4.86 -10.14
N THR A 202 -2.15 -5.79 -11.02
CA THR A 202 -1.82 -5.48 -12.42
C THR A 202 -2.99 -4.79 -13.11
N ALA A 203 -4.17 -5.41 -13.07
CA ALA A 203 -5.36 -4.89 -13.75
C ALA A 203 -5.83 -3.53 -13.18
N GLN A 204 -5.65 -3.28 -11.88
CA GLN A 204 -5.96 -1.98 -11.29
C GLN A 204 -4.94 -0.92 -11.73
N GLN A 205 -3.64 -1.22 -11.63
CA GLN A 205 -2.58 -0.26 -11.97
C GLN A 205 -2.56 0.10 -13.45
N ASP A 206 -2.98 -0.79 -14.33
CA ASP A 206 -3.20 -0.51 -15.76
C ASP A 206 -4.27 0.57 -16.01
N THR A 207 -5.13 0.86 -15.04
CA THR A 207 -6.08 1.97 -15.11
C THR A 207 -5.49 3.31 -14.66
N GLY A 208 -4.24 3.35 -14.18
CA GLY A 208 -3.59 4.54 -13.61
C GLY A 208 -3.98 4.79 -12.14
N VAL A 209 -4.41 3.77 -11.38
CA VAL A 209 -4.69 3.87 -9.94
C VAL A 209 -3.76 2.92 -9.19
N ALA A 210 -2.90 3.47 -8.34
CA ALA A 210 -1.95 2.71 -7.56
C ALA A 210 -2.65 1.72 -6.62
N ALA A 211 -2.12 0.49 -6.53
CA ALA A 211 -2.58 -0.53 -5.59
C ALA A 211 -1.76 -0.50 -4.31
N THR A 212 -2.39 -0.90 -3.20
CA THR A 212 -1.76 -1.05 -1.88
C THR A 212 -2.02 -2.44 -1.34
N SER A 213 -1.00 -3.30 -1.34
CA SER A 213 -1.11 -4.62 -0.71
C SER A 213 -1.10 -4.51 0.81
N LYS A 214 -1.99 -5.24 1.50
CA LYS A 214 -2.15 -5.16 2.96
C LYS A 214 -2.55 -6.48 3.60
N HIS A 215 -2.21 -6.74 4.84
CA HIS A 215 -1.47 -5.94 5.85
C HIS A 215 -0.15 -6.64 6.20
N PHE A 216 0.95 -6.21 5.58
CA PHE A 216 2.26 -6.87 5.68
C PHE A 216 2.74 -7.03 7.15
N PRO A 217 3.34 -8.15 7.56
CA PRO A 217 3.65 -9.36 6.78
C PRO A 217 2.45 -10.31 6.59
N GLY A 218 1.31 -10.09 7.24
CA GLY A 218 0.06 -10.82 7.06
C GLY A 218 -0.73 -10.97 8.37
N LEU A 219 -2.00 -10.56 8.37
CA LEU A 219 -2.94 -10.67 9.50
C LEU A 219 -3.81 -11.93 9.47
N GLY A 220 -3.64 -12.81 8.47
CA GLY A 220 -4.51 -13.96 8.24
C GLY A 220 -4.53 -15.00 9.37
N ALA A 221 -3.56 -14.98 10.30
CA ALA A 221 -3.54 -15.82 11.48
C ALA A 221 -4.28 -15.20 12.69
N ALA A 222 -4.68 -13.93 12.61
CA ALA A 222 -5.37 -13.23 13.70
C ALA A 222 -6.73 -13.90 13.97
N ARG A 223 -7.06 -14.11 15.26
CA ARG A 223 -8.37 -14.59 15.67
C ARG A 223 -9.41 -13.50 15.52
N LYS A 224 -10.71 -13.82 15.52
CA LYS A 224 -11.81 -12.88 15.47
C LYS A 224 -11.69 -11.73 16.49
N SER A 225 -11.21 -12.01 17.70
CA SER A 225 -11.00 -11.02 18.76
C SER A 225 -9.70 -10.22 18.66
N GLN A 226 -8.84 -10.55 17.68
CA GLN A 226 -7.51 -9.95 17.51
C GLN A 226 -7.56 -8.85 16.43
N ASP A 227 -8.30 -7.79 16.73
CA ASP A 227 -8.45 -6.60 15.90
C ASP A 227 -7.42 -5.55 16.33
N THR A 228 -6.51 -5.21 15.41
CA THR A 228 -5.45 -4.22 15.63
C THR A 228 -5.96 -2.80 15.74
N ASP A 229 -7.14 -2.49 15.22
CA ASP A 229 -7.77 -1.18 15.41
C ASP A 229 -8.20 -0.95 16.86
N LEU A 230 -8.50 -2.04 17.58
CA LEU A 230 -9.04 -1.99 18.92
C LEU A 230 -8.01 -2.24 20.02
N ARG A 231 -6.97 -3.07 19.77
CA ARG A 231 -6.04 -3.53 20.82
C ARG A 231 -4.71 -4.06 20.29
N PRO A 232 -3.67 -4.16 21.13
CA PRO A 232 -2.44 -4.87 20.81
C PRO A 232 -2.70 -6.33 20.42
N VAL A 233 -2.06 -6.77 19.33
CA VAL A 233 -2.16 -8.14 18.82
C VAL A 233 -0.74 -8.71 18.63
N THR A 234 -0.53 -9.93 19.12
CA THR A 234 0.71 -10.69 18.88
C THR A 234 0.38 -11.99 18.16
N LEU A 235 1.04 -12.23 17.04
CA LEU A 235 0.92 -13.43 16.23
C LEU A 235 2.17 -14.30 16.44
N ASN A 236 2.03 -15.32 17.27
CA ASN A 236 3.12 -16.24 17.62
C ASN A 236 3.29 -17.31 16.52
N LEU A 237 3.80 -16.90 15.38
CA LEU A 237 4.12 -17.76 14.24
C LEU A 237 5.64 -17.93 14.14
N SER A 238 6.09 -19.07 13.62
CA SER A 238 7.52 -19.26 13.31
C SER A 238 7.90 -18.38 12.09
N ARG A 239 9.17 -17.99 12.01
CA ARG A 239 9.72 -17.29 10.83
C ARG A 239 9.41 -18.06 9.55
N ALA A 240 9.63 -19.36 9.54
CA ALA A 240 9.37 -20.22 8.38
C ALA A 240 7.90 -20.15 7.93
N THR A 241 6.94 -20.18 8.88
CA THR A 241 5.50 -20.06 8.57
C THR A 241 5.18 -18.68 7.99
N ILE A 242 5.68 -17.60 8.60
CA ILE A 242 5.43 -16.25 8.10
C ILE A 242 5.96 -16.12 6.67
N GLN A 243 7.21 -16.49 6.43
CA GLN A 243 7.85 -16.34 5.12
C GLN A 243 7.24 -17.23 4.04
N SER A 244 6.85 -18.48 4.37
CA SER A 244 6.31 -19.44 3.38
C SER A 244 4.83 -19.29 3.11
N VAL A 245 4.07 -18.66 4.01
CA VAL A 245 2.61 -18.54 3.88
C VAL A 245 2.15 -17.09 3.84
N ASP A 246 2.52 -16.28 4.85
CA ASP A 246 1.97 -14.93 4.98
C ASP A 246 2.64 -13.94 4.02
N GLU A 247 3.96 -14.08 3.79
CA GLU A 247 4.72 -13.21 2.91
C GLU A 247 4.77 -13.69 1.45
N LEU A 248 4.38 -14.94 1.16
CA LEU A 248 4.34 -15.44 -0.23
C LEU A 248 3.49 -14.57 -1.14
N PRO A 249 2.28 -14.10 -0.76
CA PRO A 249 1.51 -13.18 -1.60
C PRO A 249 2.20 -11.85 -1.88
N TYR A 250 3.04 -11.37 -0.97
CA TYR A 250 3.80 -10.12 -1.17
C TYR A 250 4.93 -10.29 -2.17
N THR A 251 5.56 -11.46 -2.26
CA THR A 251 6.53 -11.76 -3.31
C THR A 251 5.89 -11.62 -4.70
N ALA A 252 4.69 -12.16 -4.89
CA ALA A 252 3.94 -12.04 -6.14
C ALA A 252 3.46 -10.60 -6.40
N ALA A 253 2.99 -9.88 -5.37
CA ALA A 253 2.59 -8.50 -5.48
C ALA A 253 3.75 -7.57 -5.89
N ILE A 254 4.94 -7.79 -5.33
CA ILE A 254 6.16 -7.04 -5.68
C ILE A 254 6.57 -7.33 -7.13
N ALA A 255 6.54 -8.60 -7.54
CA ALA A 255 6.80 -8.99 -8.93
C ALA A 255 5.78 -8.38 -9.91
N ALA A 256 4.51 -8.20 -9.49
CA ALA A 256 3.45 -7.50 -10.23
C ALA A 256 3.61 -5.95 -10.20
N GLY A 257 4.66 -5.43 -9.56
CA GLY A 257 4.96 -4.01 -9.52
C GLY A 257 4.04 -3.19 -8.61
N VAL A 258 3.54 -3.77 -7.50
CA VAL A 258 2.69 -3.05 -6.54
C VAL A 258 3.35 -1.74 -6.08
N ARG A 259 2.61 -0.64 -6.11
CA ARG A 259 3.13 0.68 -5.77
C ARG A 259 3.27 0.92 -4.28
N LEU A 260 2.32 0.42 -3.48
CA LEU A 260 2.34 0.60 -2.02
C LEU A 260 2.18 -0.74 -1.29
N VAL A 261 2.82 -0.81 -0.12
CA VAL A 261 2.59 -1.89 0.86
C VAL A 261 2.20 -1.25 2.19
N MET A 262 1.03 -1.62 2.71
CA MET A 262 0.58 -1.24 4.04
C MET A 262 1.09 -2.25 5.06
N VAL A 263 1.76 -1.75 6.10
CA VAL A 263 2.35 -2.58 7.16
C VAL A 263 1.43 -2.61 8.38
N SER A 264 1.17 -3.82 8.87
CA SER A 264 0.24 -4.08 9.96
C SER A 264 0.73 -3.57 11.33
N TRP A 265 -0.21 -3.47 12.28
CA TRP A 265 0.10 -3.18 13.68
C TRP A 265 0.17 -4.41 14.59
N ALA A 266 0.11 -5.61 14.07
CA ALA A 266 0.39 -6.81 14.86
C ALA A 266 1.91 -6.95 15.11
N ALA A 267 2.28 -7.57 16.23
CA ALA A 267 3.65 -7.96 16.56
C ALA A 267 3.91 -9.39 16.09
N TYR A 268 5.13 -9.63 15.58
CA TYR A 268 5.57 -10.92 15.04
C TYR A 268 6.90 -11.36 15.68
N PRO A 269 6.87 -11.97 16.87
CA PRO A 269 8.12 -12.39 17.56
C PRO A 269 8.99 -13.33 16.72
N GLY A 270 8.39 -14.15 15.87
CA GLY A 270 9.13 -15.05 14.96
C GLY A 270 9.99 -14.30 13.92
N LEU A 271 9.73 -13.02 13.65
CA LEU A 271 10.59 -12.17 12.83
C LEU A 271 11.61 -11.36 13.65
N GLY A 272 11.77 -11.70 14.93
CA GLY A 272 12.75 -11.05 15.82
C GLY A 272 12.27 -9.72 16.41
N SER A 273 10.96 -9.44 16.41
CA SER A 273 10.42 -8.21 16.96
C SER A 273 9.17 -8.44 17.81
N GLY A 274 9.22 -8.00 19.07
CA GLY A 274 8.05 -7.90 19.93
C GLY A 274 7.25 -6.60 19.74
N ARG A 275 7.66 -5.73 18.81
CA ARG A 275 6.97 -4.49 18.47
C ARG A 275 6.01 -4.71 17.30
N PRO A 276 4.94 -3.90 17.16
CA PRO A 276 4.12 -3.86 15.96
C PRO A 276 4.99 -3.76 14.69
N ALA A 277 4.59 -4.45 13.62
CA ALA A 277 5.39 -4.55 12.40
C ALA A 277 5.81 -3.19 11.84
N GLY A 278 4.88 -2.22 11.77
CA GLY A 278 5.18 -0.86 11.28
C GLY A 278 6.06 -0.02 12.22
N LEU A 279 6.37 -0.51 13.44
CA LEU A 279 7.34 0.09 14.37
C LEU A 279 8.65 -0.71 14.48
N SER A 280 8.85 -1.72 13.62
CA SER A 280 9.98 -2.63 13.65
C SER A 280 10.86 -2.48 12.40
N ALA A 281 12.06 -1.94 12.56
CA ALA A 281 13.04 -1.87 11.47
C ALA A 281 13.42 -3.27 10.96
N ALA A 282 13.45 -4.30 11.82
CA ALA A 282 13.69 -5.69 11.41
C ALA A 282 12.64 -6.17 10.39
N ILE A 283 11.38 -5.75 10.54
CA ILE A 283 10.31 -6.13 9.63
C ILE A 283 10.28 -5.21 8.41
N VAL A 284 10.27 -3.88 8.61
CA VAL A 284 10.16 -2.93 7.50
C VAL A 284 11.42 -2.93 6.63
N GLN A 285 12.60 -2.83 7.24
CA GLN A 285 13.86 -2.80 6.49
C GLN A 285 14.38 -4.22 6.19
N GLY A 286 14.38 -5.12 7.20
CA GLY A 286 14.93 -6.46 7.04
C GLY A 286 14.07 -7.36 6.14
N GLU A 287 12.80 -7.56 6.48
CA GLU A 287 11.95 -8.49 5.71
C GLU A 287 11.43 -7.83 4.41
N LEU A 288 10.79 -6.64 4.49
CA LEU A 288 10.15 -6.06 3.32
C LEU A 288 11.15 -5.44 2.32
N ARG A 289 12.10 -4.61 2.81
CA ARG A 289 13.04 -3.90 1.92
C ARG A 289 14.19 -4.78 1.44
N GLN A 290 14.87 -5.49 2.38
CA GLN A 290 16.09 -6.23 2.04
C GLN A 290 15.78 -7.62 1.51
N ARG A 291 14.94 -8.41 2.21
CA ARG A 291 14.67 -9.79 1.80
C ARG A 291 13.70 -9.89 0.62
N LEU A 292 12.59 -9.11 0.63
CA LEU A 292 11.62 -9.11 -0.47
C LEU A 292 11.92 -8.06 -1.56
N GLU A 293 12.96 -7.26 -1.39
CA GLU A 293 13.44 -6.26 -2.36
C GLU A 293 12.37 -5.22 -2.76
N PHE A 294 11.43 -4.90 -1.86
CA PHE A 294 10.42 -3.91 -2.15
C PHE A 294 11.00 -2.49 -2.23
N THR A 295 10.89 -1.86 -3.38
CA THR A 295 11.40 -0.50 -3.64
C THR A 295 10.32 0.58 -3.65
N GLY A 296 9.03 0.20 -3.67
CA GLY A 296 7.90 1.12 -3.67
C GLY A 296 7.68 1.84 -2.33
N VAL A 297 6.53 2.43 -2.13
CA VAL A 297 6.19 3.24 -0.94
C VAL A 297 5.57 2.38 0.16
N THR A 298 6.10 2.45 1.38
CA THR A 298 5.47 1.84 2.56
C THR A 298 4.50 2.82 3.21
N ILE A 299 3.32 2.35 3.57
CA ILE A 299 2.32 3.13 4.31
C ILE A 299 1.95 2.42 5.62
N THR A 300 1.82 3.15 6.71
CA THR A 300 1.31 2.57 7.96
C THR A 300 -0.16 2.21 7.81
N ASP A 301 -0.64 1.27 8.61
CA ASP A 301 -2.05 1.23 8.96
C ASP A 301 -2.41 2.46 9.81
N ALA A 302 -3.69 2.59 10.25
CA ALA A 302 -4.19 3.75 10.97
C ALA A 302 -3.33 4.09 12.21
N LEU A 303 -2.71 5.27 12.24
CA LEU A 303 -1.78 5.68 13.30
C LEU A 303 -2.49 5.83 14.66
N GLY A 304 -3.82 6.03 14.63
CA GLY A 304 -4.69 6.10 15.80
C GLY A 304 -5.11 4.75 16.37
N ALA A 305 -4.75 3.62 15.74
CA ALA A 305 -5.19 2.29 16.14
C ALA A 305 -4.89 1.94 17.61
N GLY A 306 -5.79 1.16 18.24
CA GLY A 306 -5.67 0.71 19.63
C GLY A 306 -4.43 -0.17 19.86
N ALA A 307 -3.94 -0.88 18.84
CA ALA A 307 -2.68 -1.62 18.91
C ALA A 307 -1.48 -0.75 19.32
N LEU A 308 -1.56 0.56 19.09
CA LEU A 308 -0.50 1.51 19.40
C LEU A 308 -0.70 2.29 20.72
N GLU A 309 -1.71 1.96 21.53
CA GLU A 309 -2.05 2.75 22.74
C GLU A 309 -0.86 2.94 23.69
N HIS A 310 0.00 1.91 23.86
CA HIS A 310 1.19 1.96 24.71
C HIS A 310 2.40 2.68 24.10
N TYR A 311 2.30 3.13 22.85
CA TYR A 311 3.39 3.83 22.15
C TYR A 311 3.29 5.35 22.23
N GLY A 312 2.40 5.86 23.07
CA GLY A 312 2.27 7.28 23.41
C GLY A 312 1.42 8.07 22.42
N THR A 313 1.77 9.35 22.24
CA THR A 313 1.00 10.28 21.40
C THR A 313 1.13 9.99 19.92
N ILE A 314 0.21 10.50 19.09
CA ILE A 314 0.28 10.43 17.61
C ILE A 314 1.63 10.95 17.09
N ALA A 315 2.14 12.05 17.67
CA ALA A 315 3.46 12.58 17.31
C ALA A 315 4.58 11.55 17.55
N ARG A 316 4.58 10.89 18.71
CA ARG A 316 5.57 9.85 19.02
C ARG A 316 5.43 8.61 18.15
N ARG A 317 4.19 8.14 17.93
CA ARG A 317 3.91 6.98 17.04
C ARG A 317 4.43 7.26 15.64
N GLY A 318 4.22 8.46 15.10
CA GLY A 318 4.74 8.89 13.80
C GLY A 318 6.27 8.87 13.74
N VAL A 319 6.96 9.35 14.78
CA VAL A 319 8.44 9.30 14.86
C VAL A 319 8.93 7.84 14.91
N LEU A 320 8.30 6.99 15.71
CA LEU A 320 8.66 5.56 15.80
C LEU A 320 8.47 4.83 14.48
N ALA A 321 7.34 5.05 13.79
CA ALA A 321 7.09 4.47 12.47
C ALA A 321 8.11 4.97 11.42
N ALA A 322 8.41 6.26 11.41
CA ALA A 322 9.42 6.85 10.54
C ALA A 322 10.82 6.29 10.81
N SER A 323 11.19 6.08 12.09
CA SER A 323 12.45 5.47 12.49
C SER A 323 12.56 3.99 12.09
N ALA A 324 11.42 3.28 12.00
CA ALA A 324 11.37 1.90 11.50
C ALA A 324 11.50 1.82 9.97
N GLY A 325 11.40 2.96 9.25
CA GLY A 325 11.54 3.03 7.80
C GLY A 325 10.23 3.13 7.03
N MET A 326 9.10 3.41 7.71
CA MET A 326 7.83 3.69 7.03
C MET A 326 7.94 5.00 6.25
N ASP A 327 7.39 5.06 5.03
CA ASP A 327 7.42 6.27 4.20
C ASP A 327 6.24 7.19 4.48
N LEU A 328 5.02 6.65 4.51
CA LEU A 328 3.78 7.38 4.73
C LEU A 328 3.14 7.02 6.07
N LEU A 329 2.62 8.03 6.75
CA LEU A 329 1.82 7.90 7.97
C LEU A 329 0.35 8.10 7.65
N LEU A 330 -0.48 7.08 7.86
CA LEU A 330 -1.93 7.13 7.64
C LEU A 330 -2.65 7.65 8.89
N CYS A 331 -3.11 8.90 8.84
CA CYS A 331 -3.90 9.54 9.91
C CYS A 331 -5.39 9.38 9.58
N ALA A 332 -6.03 8.35 10.13
CA ALA A 332 -7.33 7.85 9.71
C ALA A 332 -8.50 8.21 10.66
N SER A 333 -8.26 9.01 11.70
CA SER A 333 -9.26 9.34 12.72
C SER A 333 -10.42 10.24 12.24
N GLN A 334 -10.43 10.61 10.96
CA GLN A 334 -11.36 11.58 10.38
C GLN A 334 -11.30 12.98 11.03
N HIS A 335 -10.19 13.29 11.68
CA HIS A 335 -9.89 14.61 12.23
C HIS A 335 -8.54 15.11 11.70
N ALA A 336 -8.53 16.21 10.97
CA ALA A 336 -7.28 16.79 10.41
C ALA A 336 -6.22 17.09 11.49
N GLY A 337 -6.64 17.25 12.75
CA GLY A 337 -5.76 17.44 13.91
C GLY A 337 -4.81 16.26 14.15
N GLU A 338 -5.19 15.04 13.79
CA GLU A 338 -4.30 13.87 13.89
C GLU A 338 -3.08 14.03 12.98
N GLY A 339 -3.31 14.35 11.70
CA GLY A 339 -2.23 14.58 10.74
C GLY A 339 -1.35 15.79 11.13
N ILE A 340 -1.92 16.82 11.76
CA ILE A 340 -1.13 17.95 12.27
C ILE A 340 -0.17 17.47 13.37
N ARG A 341 -0.65 16.65 14.33
CA ARG A 341 0.22 16.09 15.38
C ARG A 341 1.29 15.16 14.83
N ALA A 342 0.97 14.33 13.83
CA ALA A 342 1.94 13.48 13.15
C ALA A 342 3.02 14.32 12.45
N LEU A 343 2.62 15.35 11.69
CA LEU A 343 3.53 16.30 11.04
C LEU A 343 4.45 16.99 12.06
N ASP A 344 3.89 17.49 13.16
CA ASP A 344 4.66 18.18 14.21
C ASP A 344 5.67 17.23 14.87
N GLY A 345 5.30 15.96 15.09
CA GLY A 345 6.21 14.91 15.56
C GLY A 345 7.36 14.66 14.61
N LEU A 346 7.06 14.44 13.32
CA LEU A 346 8.12 14.24 12.30
C LEU A 346 9.04 15.44 12.18
N ALA A 347 8.49 16.66 12.17
CA ALA A 347 9.28 17.90 12.08
C ALA A 347 10.16 18.10 13.31
N GLY A 348 9.67 17.77 14.51
CA GLY A 348 10.45 17.76 15.75
C GLY A 348 11.56 16.73 15.68
N GLY A 349 11.22 15.46 15.41
CA GLY A 349 12.21 14.38 15.34
C GLY A 349 13.32 14.61 14.31
N LEU A 350 13.01 15.28 13.20
CA LEU A 350 14.02 15.65 12.21
C LEU A 350 14.91 16.80 12.69
N ARG A 351 14.34 17.80 13.38
CA ARG A 351 15.08 18.94 13.94
C ARG A 351 16.04 18.51 15.07
N ASP A 352 15.53 17.64 15.93
CA ASP A 352 16.22 17.22 17.15
C ASP A 352 17.18 16.03 16.90
N GLY A 353 17.30 15.57 15.65
CA GLY A 353 18.19 14.47 15.25
C GLY A 353 17.71 13.07 15.63
N ALA A 354 16.47 12.92 16.14
CA ALA A 354 15.85 11.62 16.42
C ALA A 354 15.51 10.83 15.15
N LEU A 355 15.42 11.51 14.01
CA LEU A 355 15.24 10.93 12.69
C LEU A 355 16.45 11.24 11.81
N SER A 356 17.01 10.21 11.15
CA SER A 356 18.11 10.37 10.19
C SER A 356 17.66 11.24 9.01
N LYS A 357 18.38 12.31 8.72
CA LYS A 357 18.07 13.21 7.59
C LYS A 357 18.19 12.49 6.25
N GLY A 358 19.16 11.60 6.09
CA GLY A 358 19.35 10.83 4.85
C GLY A 358 18.17 9.92 4.57
N ASP A 359 17.78 9.08 5.55
CA ASP A 359 16.66 8.15 5.42
C ASP A 359 15.35 8.90 5.24
N PHE A 360 15.19 10.04 5.93
CA PHE A 360 14.01 10.88 5.79
C PHE A 360 13.87 11.43 4.38
N LEU A 361 14.94 11.94 3.79
CA LEU A 361 14.95 12.44 2.41
C LEU A 361 14.70 11.33 1.40
N ALA A 362 15.28 10.15 1.59
CA ALA A 362 15.02 8.99 0.74
C ALA A 362 13.53 8.58 0.77
N SER A 363 12.89 8.61 1.94
CA SER A 363 11.44 8.39 2.06
C SER A 363 10.63 9.46 1.33
N VAL A 364 10.97 10.75 1.49
CA VAL A 364 10.30 11.85 0.78
C VAL A 364 10.45 11.70 -0.73
N GLN A 365 11.63 11.32 -1.22
CA GLN A 365 11.88 11.08 -2.64
C GLN A 365 11.00 9.96 -3.20
N ARG A 366 10.86 8.82 -2.50
CA ARG A 366 9.95 7.73 -2.91
C ARG A 366 8.50 8.20 -2.99
N VAL A 367 8.03 8.96 -2.00
CA VAL A 367 6.66 9.49 -1.98
C VAL A 367 6.43 10.49 -3.11
N VAL A 368 7.37 11.41 -3.36
CA VAL A 368 7.25 12.39 -4.45
C VAL A 368 7.31 11.69 -5.80
N ALA A 369 8.20 10.70 -5.98
CA ALA A 369 8.27 9.91 -7.21
C ALA A 369 6.95 9.17 -7.48
N LEU A 370 6.31 8.59 -6.46
CA LEU A 370 4.98 7.99 -6.61
C LEU A 370 3.95 9.02 -7.05
N ARG A 371 3.92 10.20 -6.43
CA ARG A 371 2.98 11.30 -6.76
C ARG A 371 3.14 11.78 -8.21
N THR A 372 4.39 11.85 -8.69
CA THR A 372 4.70 12.21 -10.08
C THR A 372 4.27 11.12 -11.07
N ALA A 373 4.46 9.83 -10.71
CA ALA A 373 4.11 8.71 -11.59
C ALA A 373 2.58 8.52 -11.74
N GLU A 374 1.81 8.87 -10.73
CA GLU A 374 0.34 8.78 -10.73
C GLU A 374 -0.30 10.07 -11.29
N THR A 375 0.26 10.59 -12.39
CA THR A 375 -0.28 11.75 -13.10
C THR A 375 -1.57 11.38 -13.84
N TRP A 376 -2.54 12.27 -13.81
CA TRP A 376 -3.92 12.17 -14.31
C TRP A 376 -4.05 12.34 -15.81
#